data_f031fdf08ef64af6d39ea8d9f6a89ab0
#
_entry.id   f031fdf08ef64af6d39ea8d9f6a89ab0
#
_cell.length_a   1.000
_cell.length_b   1.000
_cell.length_c   1.000
_cell.angle_alpha   90.00
_cell.angle_beta   90.00
_cell.angle_gamma   90.00
#
_symmetry.space_group_name_H-M   'P 1'
#
loop_
_entity.id
_entity.type
_entity.pdbx_description
1 polymer ?
#
loop_
_entity_poly.entity_id
_entity_poly.type
_entity_poly.pdbx_seq_one_letter_code
_entity_poly.pdbx_strand_id
1 'polypeptide(L)'
;MKIAIDAMGGDFAPLEIVLGALEAVRETEHIDVVLVGDKTQIFKILEDNNETNNPRISVYHASQVIGMDEHPGQALRKKKDASVVVATSLVRSKDCEAVIAPGSTGAAVAAALFGLGRIKGIDRPVIATPMPTVNGITVMLDSGANSNSKPKHLVQGALMGAEYAKLLLGKKNPTVGLLNIGEEATKGNEVVLATYPILENMKTINFKGNVEGRDIPKGTVDVVVCD
;
A
#
# COMPACT_ATOMS: atom_id res chain seq x y z
N MET A 1 -11.91 15.43 1.29
CA MET A 1 -11.05 14.37 1.88
C MET A 1 -9.67 14.96 2.15
N LYS A 2 -9.15 14.77 3.36
CA LYS A 2 -7.84 15.32 3.75
C LYS A 2 -6.78 14.21 3.79
N ILE A 3 -5.68 14.39 3.03
CA ILE A 3 -4.65 13.38 2.82
C ILE A 3 -3.31 13.87 3.37
N ALA A 4 -2.67 13.09 4.25
CA ALA A 4 -1.29 13.34 4.68
C ALA A 4 -0.32 12.76 3.64
N ILE A 5 0.68 13.53 3.24
CA ILE A 5 1.72 13.09 2.31
C ILE A 5 3.07 13.19 3.00
N ASP A 6 3.81 12.08 3.06
CA ASP A 6 5.23 12.08 3.42
C ASP A 6 6.01 12.81 2.33
N ALA A 7 6.22 14.12 2.52
CA ALA A 7 6.86 14.96 1.53
C ALA A 7 8.38 14.72 1.42
N MET A 8 8.99 13.99 2.36
CA MET A 8 10.42 13.73 2.39
C MET A 8 10.79 12.31 1.93
N GLY A 9 9.80 11.52 1.55
CA GLY A 9 10.01 10.15 1.08
C GLY A 9 10.20 10.08 -0.45
N GLY A 10 11.18 9.30 -0.91
CA GLY A 10 11.46 9.08 -2.33
C GLY A 10 12.75 9.75 -2.80
N ASP A 11 13.21 9.34 -3.99
CA ASP A 11 14.53 9.71 -4.52
C ASP A 11 14.63 11.20 -4.89
N PHE A 12 13.52 11.83 -5.23
CA PHE A 12 13.46 13.24 -5.63
C PHE A 12 12.66 14.11 -4.65
N ALA A 13 12.52 13.62 -3.41
CA ALA A 13 11.89 14.40 -2.36
C ALA A 13 12.77 15.58 -1.90
N PRO A 14 12.17 16.68 -1.47
CA PRO A 14 10.74 16.96 -1.39
C PRO A 14 10.13 17.51 -2.70
N LEU A 15 10.95 17.87 -3.68
CA LEU A 15 10.50 18.63 -4.85
C LEU A 15 9.36 17.95 -5.61
N GLU A 16 9.60 16.77 -6.15
CA GLU A 16 8.61 16.06 -6.96
C GLU A 16 7.34 15.69 -6.17
N ILE A 17 7.50 15.43 -4.88
CA ILE A 17 6.36 15.10 -4.03
C ILE A 17 5.45 16.32 -3.81
N VAL A 18 6.05 17.48 -3.58
CA VAL A 18 5.30 18.73 -3.41
C VAL A 18 4.65 19.13 -4.73
N LEU A 19 5.37 19.05 -5.88
CA LEU A 19 4.81 19.35 -7.19
C LEU A 19 3.65 18.44 -7.56
N GLY A 20 3.78 17.13 -7.33
CA GLY A 20 2.70 16.17 -7.55
C GLY A 20 1.47 16.43 -6.65
N ALA A 21 1.68 16.86 -5.41
CA ALA A 21 0.60 17.27 -4.52
C ALA A 21 -0.12 18.54 -5.02
N LEU A 22 0.62 19.52 -5.55
CA LEU A 22 0.05 20.72 -6.16
C LEU A 22 -0.81 20.38 -7.39
N GLU A 23 -0.31 19.50 -8.25
CA GLU A 23 -1.03 19.05 -9.43
C GLU A 23 -2.34 18.33 -9.04
N ALA A 24 -2.27 17.38 -8.10
CA ALA A 24 -3.44 16.67 -7.60
C ALA A 24 -4.51 17.61 -7.02
N VAL A 25 -4.11 18.64 -6.27
CA VAL A 25 -5.03 19.64 -5.72
C VAL A 25 -5.64 20.51 -6.82
N ARG A 26 -4.90 20.82 -7.89
CA ARG A 26 -5.42 21.59 -9.04
C ARG A 26 -6.43 20.78 -9.86
N GLU A 27 -6.17 19.50 -10.08
CA GLU A 27 -7.02 18.62 -10.88
C GLU A 27 -8.28 18.13 -10.13
N THR A 28 -8.27 18.16 -8.79
CA THR A 28 -9.33 17.54 -7.96
C THR A 28 -9.88 18.52 -6.93
N GLU A 29 -11.17 18.82 -7.01
CA GLU A 29 -11.82 19.81 -6.10
C GLU A 29 -12.06 19.29 -4.67
N HIS A 30 -12.02 17.99 -4.45
CA HIS A 30 -12.45 17.36 -3.19
C HIS A 30 -11.31 16.85 -2.31
N ILE A 31 -10.07 17.24 -2.62
CA ILE A 31 -8.87 16.81 -1.88
C ILE A 31 -8.20 18.01 -1.23
N ASP A 32 -7.95 17.91 0.07
CA ASP A 32 -7.04 18.77 0.83
C ASP A 32 -5.79 17.97 1.18
N VAL A 33 -4.63 18.61 1.18
CA VAL A 33 -3.34 17.96 1.40
C VAL A 33 -2.63 18.53 2.62
N VAL A 34 -2.05 17.64 3.43
CA VAL A 34 -1.08 17.96 4.48
C VAL A 34 0.28 17.44 4.06
N LEU A 35 1.17 18.34 3.65
CA LEU A 35 2.56 18.01 3.34
C LEU A 35 3.35 17.87 4.65
N VAL A 36 3.90 16.70 4.91
CA VAL A 36 4.61 16.39 6.16
C VAL A 36 6.10 16.28 5.90
N GLY A 37 6.90 17.12 6.56
CA GLY A 37 8.36 17.12 6.40
C GLY A 37 9.05 18.38 6.87
N ASP A 38 10.22 18.65 6.32
CA ASP A 38 10.95 19.89 6.60
C ASP A 38 10.19 21.11 6.10
N LYS A 39 9.64 21.86 7.05
CA LYS A 39 8.79 23.02 6.76
C LYS A 39 9.50 24.05 5.89
N THR A 40 10.79 24.28 6.08
CA THR A 40 11.55 25.28 5.35
C THR A 40 11.70 24.89 3.88
N GLN A 41 12.04 23.65 3.62
CA GLN A 41 12.19 23.14 2.25
C GLN A 41 10.84 23.13 1.51
N ILE A 42 9.77 22.65 2.19
CA ILE A 42 8.43 22.59 1.61
C ILE A 42 7.92 24.00 1.27
N PHE A 43 8.03 24.96 2.21
CA PHE A 43 7.56 26.34 1.96
C PHE A 43 8.32 27.01 0.83
N LYS A 44 9.62 26.77 0.67
CA LYS A 44 10.38 27.29 -0.45
C LYS A 44 9.82 26.82 -1.78
N ILE A 45 9.47 25.54 -1.89
CA ILE A 45 8.88 24.99 -3.14
C ILE A 45 7.48 25.58 -3.38
N LEU A 46 6.67 25.76 -2.33
CA LEU A 46 5.35 26.38 -2.43
C LEU A 46 5.47 27.85 -2.88
N GLU A 47 6.46 28.58 -2.38
CA GLU A 47 6.75 29.97 -2.75
C GLU A 47 7.17 30.09 -4.23
N ASP A 48 8.11 29.23 -4.66
CA ASP A 48 8.58 29.17 -6.06
C ASP A 48 7.44 28.86 -7.05
N ASN A 49 6.35 28.24 -6.57
CA ASN A 49 5.15 27.92 -7.36
C ASN A 49 3.95 28.86 -7.10
N ASN A 50 4.09 29.93 -6.33
CA ASN A 50 3.04 30.88 -5.94
C ASN A 50 1.85 30.21 -5.20
N GLU A 51 2.09 29.15 -4.44
CA GLU A 51 1.06 28.33 -3.75
C GLU A 51 1.13 28.43 -2.22
N THR A 52 1.90 29.37 -1.67
CA THR A 52 2.09 29.54 -0.22
C THR A 52 0.77 29.77 0.54
N ASN A 53 -0.21 30.40 -0.10
CA ASN A 53 -1.51 30.73 0.47
C ASN A 53 -2.65 29.85 -0.04
N ASN A 54 -2.37 28.68 -0.63
CA ASN A 54 -3.40 27.77 -1.10
C ASN A 54 -4.19 27.19 0.10
N PRO A 55 -5.51 27.47 0.23
CA PRO A 55 -6.30 27.05 1.40
C PRO A 55 -6.45 25.52 1.51
N ARG A 56 -6.21 24.79 0.43
CA ARG A 56 -6.28 23.32 0.41
C ARG A 56 -4.96 22.62 0.70
N ILE A 57 -3.88 23.39 0.94
CA ILE A 57 -2.56 22.85 1.25
C ILE A 57 -2.14 23.35 2.63
N SER A 58 -1.75 22.44 3.48
CA SER A 58 -1.17 22.73 4.79
C SER A 58 0.16 22.00 4.95
N VAL A 59 1.04 22.54 5.78
CA VAL A 59 2.37 21.96 6.05
C VAL A 59 2.46 21.58 7.53
N TYR A 60 2.79 20.31 7.78
CA TYR A 60 3.08 19.82 9.11
C TYR A 60 4.57 19.50 9.23
N HIS A 61 5.25 20.10 10.23
CA HIS A 61 6.68 19.91 10.37
C HIS A 61 7.03 18.52 10.90
N ALA A 62 8.04 17.92 10.29
CA ALA A 62 8.73 16.71 10.76
C ALA A 62 10.23 16.90 10.52
N SER A 63 11.04 16.68 11.55
CA SER A 63 12.47 17.01 11.53
C SER A 63 13.37 15.86 11.06
N GLN A 64 12.80 14.66 10.87
CA GLN A 64 13.56 13.46 10.54
C GLN A 64 13.02 12.78 9.30
N VAL A 65 13.89 12.04 8.60
CA VAL A 65 13.55 11.26 7.41
C VAL A 65 14.08 9.84 7.58
N ILE A 66 13.34 8.84 7.15
CA ILE A 66 13.81 7.45 7.03
C ILE A 66 14.29 7.24 5.61
N GLY A 67 15.59 6.96 5.44
CA GLY A 67 16.20 6.69 4.14
C GLY A 67 15.79 5.36 3.54
N MET A 68 16.01 5.20 2.22
CA MET A 68 15.65 3.99 1.47
C MET A 68 16.46 2.76 1.90
N ASP A 69 17.69 2.97 2.39
CA ASP A 69 18.65 1.97 2.82
C ASP A 69 18.56 1.61 4.31
N GLU A 70 17.74 2.34 5.07
CA GLU A 70 17.61 2.09 6.51
C GLU A 70 16.69 0.88 6.81
N HIS A 71 17.08 0.09 7.82
CA HIS A 71 16.24 -1.02 8.27
C HIS A 71 14.94 -0.48 8.92
N PRO A 72 13.77 -0.74 8.33
CA PRO A 72 12.51 -0.07 8.70
C PRO A 72 12.17 -0.13 10.19
N GLY A 73 12.22 -1.33 10.78
CA GLY A 73 11.86 -1.53 12.18
C GLY A 73 12.80 -0.84 13.18
N GLN A 74 14.09 -0.69 12.85
CA GLN A 74 15.06 0.04 13.68
C GLN A 74 14.91 1.55 13.50
N ALA A 75 14.74 2.00 12.26
CA ALA A 75 14.56 3.40 11.92
C ALA A 75 13.33 3.99 12.63
N LEU A 76 12.17 3.30 12.58
CA LEU A 76 10.96 3.74 13.27
C LEU A 76 11.10 3.85 14.80
N ARG A 77 11.94 2.99 15.40
CA ARG A 77 12.19 3.07 16.86
C ARG A 77 13.00 4.29 17.24
N LYS A 78 13.97 4.67 16.39
CA LYS A 78 14.92 5.76 16.64
C LYS A 78 14.39 7.12 16.18
N LYS A 79 13.70 7.16 15.03
CA LYS A 79 13.23 8.39 14.37
C LYS A 79 11.73 8.58 14.57
N LYS A 80 11.35 9.01 15.76
CA LYS A 80 9.93 9.19 16.11
C LYS A 80 9.28 10.38 15.41
N ASP A 81 10.08 11.35 14.99
CA ASP A 81 9.66 12.54 14.25
C ASP A 81 9.96 12.41 12.75
N ALA A 82 10.03 11.18 12.24
CA ALA A 82 10.18 10.97 10.79
C ALA A 82 8.89 11.30 10.06
N SER A 83 9.01 11.94 8.89
CA SER A 83 7.88 12.41 8.08
C SER A 83 6.81 11.33 7.83
N VAL A 84 7.21 10.11 7.48
CA VAL A 84 6.28 8.97 7.32
C VAL A 84 5.57 8.58 8.62
N VAL A 85 6.25 8.68 9.77
CA VAL A 85 5.66 8.37 11.09
C VAL A 85 4.64 9.44 11.47
N VAL A 86 5.02 10.71 11.30
CA VAL A 86 4.13 11.85 11.57
C VAL A 86 2.93 11.82 10.64
N ALA A 87 3.11 11.62 9.33
CA ALA A 87 2.02 11.50 8.36
C ALA A 87 1.02 10.38 8.74
N THR A 88 1.53 9.21 9.14
CA THR A 88 0.71 8.11 9.62
C THR A 88 -0.03 8.46 10.92
N SER A 89 0.60 9.23 11.81
CA SER A 89 -0.03 9.65 13.07
C SER A 89 -1.22 10.59 12.86
N LEU A 90 -1.19 11.45 11.83
CA LEU A 90 -2.31 12.30 11.45
C LEU A 90 -3.54 11.51 11.00
N VAL A 91 -3.34 10.34 10.40
CA VAL A 91 -4.45 9.42 10.08
C VAL A 91 -4.98 8.74 11.35
N ARG A 92 -4.09 8.34 12.25
CA ARG A 92 -4.48 7.74 13.54
C ARG A 92 -5.31 8.70 14.40
N SER A 93 -4.93 9.99 14.45
CA SER A 93 -5.65 11.04 15.19
C SER A 93 -6.94 11.48 14.50
N LYS A 94 -7.19 11.04 13.26
CA LYS A 94 -8.31 11.43 12.40
C LYS A 94 -8.24 12.89 11.91
N ASP A 95 -7.07 13.50 11.96
CA ASP A 95 -6.80 14.79 11.33
C ASP A 95 -6.71 14.67 9.80
N CYS A 96 -6.35 13.48 9.33
CA CYS A 96 -6.35 13.07 7.92
C CYS A 96 -7.08 11.74 7.74
N GLU A 97 -7.65 11.53 6.55
CA GLU A 97 -8.39 10.31 6.21
C GLU A 97 -7.52 9.25 5.52
N ALA A 98 -6.42 9.67 4.92
CA ALA A 98 -5.46 8.79 4.24
C ALA A 98 -4.03 9.30 4.37
N VAL A 99 -3.06 8.41 4.13
CA VAL A 99 -1.63 8.74 4.04
C VAL A 99 -1.05 8.24 2.72
N ILE A 100 -0.22 9.06 2.09
CA ILE A 100 0.61 8.69 0.94
C ILE A 100 2.07 8.73 1.38
N ALA A 101 2.78 7.63 1.16
CA ALA A 101 4.19 7.48 1.54
C ALA A 101 5.01 7.01 0.32
N PRO A 102 5.59 7.94 -0.46
CA PRO A 102 6.32 7.61 -1.68
C PRO A 102 7.77 7.14 -1.45
N GLY A 103 8.20 7.06 -0.19
CA GLY A 103 9.52 6.62 0.23
C GLY A 103 9.67 5.10 0.37
N SER A 104 10.46 4.66 1.34
CA SER A 104 10.70 3.24 1.62
C SER A 104 9.40 2.48 1.92
N THR A 105 9.06 1.50 1.08
CA THR A 105 7.89 0.63 1.25
C THR A 105 7.89 -0.05 2.61
N GLY A 106 9.05 -0.57 3.05
CA GLY A 106 9.18 -1.20 4.36
C GLY A 106 8.93 -0.23 5.51
N ALA A 107 9.37 1.04 5.39
CA ALA A 107 9.10 2.07 6.37
C ALA A 107 7.61 2.44 6.41
N ALA A 108 6.95 2.56 5.25
CA ALA A 108 5.53 2.84 5.14
C ALA A 108 4.68 1.73 5.78
N VAL A 109 4.96 0.46 5.43
CA VAL A 109 4.27 -0.71 6.02
C VAL A 109 4.48 -0.77 7.53
N ALA A 110 5.71 -0.56 8.01
CA ALA A 110 6.00 -0.59 9.43
C ALA A 110 5.35 0.60 10.17
N ALA A 111 5.35 1.81 9.58
CA ALA A 111 4.67 2.97 10.14
C ALA A 111 3.15 2.73 10.26
N ALA A 112 2.52 2.18 9.21
CA ALA A 112 1.12 1.82 9.23
C ALA A 112 0.82 0.73 10.29
N LEU A 113 1.63 -0.33 10.33
CA LEU A 113 1.47 -1.42 11.30
C LEU A 113 1.53 -0.96 12.76
N PHE A 114 2.51 -0.12 13.09
CA PHE A 114 2.70 0.37 14.46
C PHE A 114 1.84 1.62 14.76
N GLY A 115 1.58 2.44 13.75
CA GLY A 115 0.79 3.66 13.89
C GLY A 115 -0.73 3.41 13.86
N LEU A 116 -1.24 2.72 12.85
CA LEU A 116 -2.68 2.46 12.67
C LEU A 116 -3.11 1.15 13.33
N GLY A 117 -2.21 0.17 13.41
CA GLY A 117 -2.51 -1.16 13.91
C GLY A 117 -3.05 -2.08 12.82
N ARG A 118 -3.50 -3.27 13.24
CA ARG A 118 -4.03 -4.33 12.36
C ARG A 118 -5.53 -4.48 12.54
N ILE A 119 -6.22 -4.86 11.49
CA ILE A 119 -7.60 -5.33 11.58
C ILE A 119 -7.64 -6.59 12.45
N LYS A 120 -8.60 -6.68 13.36
CA LYS A 120 -8.75 -7.83 14.26
C LYS A 120 -8.89 -9.12 13.44
N GLY A 121 -8.05 -10.11 13.75
CA GLY A 121 -8.01 -11.39 13.04
C GLY A 121 -6.98 -11.45 11.89
N ILE A 122 -6.42 -10.33 11.46
CA ILE A 122 -5.33 -10.28 10.46
C ILE A 122 -3.97 -10.34 11.17
N ASP A 123 -3.14 -11.31 10.80
CA ASP A 123 -1.82 -11.49 11.41
C ASP A 123 -0.79 -10.53 10.79
N ARG A 124 -0.84 -10.36 9.46
CA ARG A 124 0.06 -9.46 8.72
C ARG A 124 -0.71 -8.65 7.69
N PRO A 125 -0.46 -7.34 7.59
CA PRO A 125 -0.93 -6.56 6.46
C PRO A 125 -0.22 -7.01 5.19
N VAL A 126 -0.85 -6.80 4.05
CA VAL A 126 -0.31 -7.06 2.71
C VAL A 126 -0.41 -5.80 1.86
N ILE A 127 0.45 -5.69 0.86
CA ILE A 127 0.36 -4.63 -0.14
C ILE A 127 -0.49 -5.15 -1.29
N ALA A 128 -1.62 -4.50 -1.53
CA ALA A 128 -2.48 -4.76 -2.67
C ALA A 128 -2.08 -3.87 -3.85
N THR A 129 -1.65 -4.47 -4.94
CA THR A 129 -1.24 -3.74 -6.14
C THR A 129 -2.20 -4.03 -7.29
N PRO A 130 -2.95 -3.01 -7.76
CA PRO A 130 -3.73 -3.12 -8.99
C PRO A 130 -2.81 -3.23 -10.21
N MET A 131 -2.82 -4.36 -10.89
CA MET A 131 -2.03 -4.62 -12.09
C MET A 131 -2.91 -4.45 -13.32
N PRO A 132 -2.51 -3.61 -14.31
CA PRO A 132 -3.24 -3.50 -15.57
C PRO A 132 -3.12 -4.80 -16.37
N THR A 133 -4.21 -5.25 -16.94
CA THR A 133 -4.29 -6.47 -17.72
C THR A 133 -5.10 -6.25 -19.01
N VAL A 134 -5.04 -7.18 -19.94
CA VAL A 134 -5.85 -7.10 -21.19
C VAL A 134 -7.36 -7.12 -20.92
N ASN A 135 -7.79 -7.61 -19.74
CA ASN A 135 -9.19 -7.72 -19.34
C ASN A 135 -9.59 -6.73 -18.23
N GLY A 136 -8.78 -5.69 -17.99
CA GLY A 136 -9.02 -4.68 -16.96
C GLY A 136 -7.95 -4.67 -15.89
N ILE A 137 -8.30 -4.98 -14.64
CA ILE A 137 -7.38 -4.94 -13.50
C ILE A 137 -7.40 -6.26 -12.74
N THR A 138 -6.23 -6.82 -12.46
CA THR A 138 -6.01 -7.89 -11.48
C THR A 138 -5.31 -7.32 -10.25
N VAL A 139 -5.79 -7.64 -9.06
CA VAL A 139 -5.15 -7.22 -7.81
C VAL A 139 -4.16 -8.30 -7.35
N MET A 140 -2.89 -7.93 -7.23
CA MET A 140 -1.85 -8.81 -6.69
C MET A 140 -1.61 -8.52 -5.21
N LEU A 141 -1.55 -9.56 -4.37
CA LEU A 141 -1.24 -9.55 -2.95
C LEU A 141 -0.35 -10.77 -2.61
N ASP A 142 0.75 -10.61 -1.96
CA ASP A 142 1.44 -9.46 -1.41
C ASP A 142 2.49 -8.91 -2.40
N SER A 143 2.62 -7.59 -2.51
CA SER A 143 3.63 -6.97 -3.37
C SER A 143 4.84 -6.50 -2.54
N GLY A 144 5.44 -7.40 -1.75
CA GLY A 144 6.70 -7.19 -1.08
C GLY A 144 6.65 -6.63 0.36
N ALA A 145 5.50 -6.63 1.02
CA ALA A 145 5.44 -6.29 2.45
C ALA A 145 6.01 -7.41 3.35
N ASN A 146 5.94 -8.66 2.89
CA ASN A 146 6.33 -9.83 3.66
C ASN A 146 7.32 -10.69 2.87
N SER A 147 8.40 -11.14 3.51
CA SER A 147 9.45 -11.96 2.89
C SER A 147 9.39 -13.45 3.29
N ASN A 148 8.59 -13.81 4.27
CA ASN A 148 8.46 -15.18 4.76
C ASN A 148 7.00 -15.43 5.14
N SER A 149 6.20 -15.75 4.16
CA SER A 149 4.78 -16.03 4.35
C SER A 149 4.55 -17.42 4.92
N LYS A 150 3.43 -17.56 5.65
CA LYS A 150 2.89 -18.85 6.09
C LYS A 150 1.58 -19.09 5.35
N PRO A 151 1.11 -20.35 5.24
CA PRO A 151 -0.17 -20.64 4.59
C PRO A 151 -1.32 -19.74 5.09
N LYS A 152 -1.40 -19.48 6.40
CA LYS A 152 -2.38 -18.59 6.99
C LYS A 152 -2.31 -17.15 6.43
N HIS A 153 -1.11 -16.64 6.12
CA HIS A 153 -0.95 -15.29 5.57
C HIS A 153 -1.50 -15.22 4.15
N LEU A 154 -1.22 -16.24 3.31
CA LEU A 154 -1.77 -16.32 1.96
C LEU A 154 -3.30 -16.45 1.96
N VAL A 155 -3.85 -17.24 2.88
CA VAL A 155 -5.31 -17.34 3.09
C VAL A 155 -5.91 -16.00 3.48
N GLN A 156 -5.27 -15.27 4.41
CA GLN A 156 -5.72 -13.93 4.80
C GLN A 156 -5.56 -12.93 3.66
N GLY A 157 -4.48 -13.04 2.85
CA GLY A 157 -4.29 -12.27 1.62
C GLY A 157 -5.42 -12.49 0.62
N ALA A 158 -5.82 -13.75 0.41
CA ALA A 158 -6.93 -14.12 -0.47
C ALA A 158 -8.25 -13.46 -0.05
N LEU A 159 -8.56 -13.49 1.24
CA LEU A 159 -9.75 -12.84 1.79
C LEU A 159 -9.70 -11.32 1.63
N MET A 160 -8.57 -10.69 1.98
CA MET A 160 -8.40 -9.25 1.84
C MET A 160 -8.47 -8.81 0.38
N GLY A 161 -7.84 -9.56 -0.53
CA GLY A 161 -7.88 -9.28 -1.97
C GLY A 161 -9.28 -9.41 -2.56
N ALA A 162 -10.03 -10.43 -2.15
CA ALA A 162 -11.41 -10.60 -2.59
C ALA A 162 -12.29 -9.43 -2.12
N GLU A 163 -12.16 -8.98 -0.87
CA GLU A 163 -12.91 -7.81 -0.38
C GLU A 163 -12.45 -6.51 -1.05
N TYR A 164 -11.16 -6.34 -1.29
CA TYR A 164 -10.62 -5.20 -2.04
C TYR A 164 -11.23 -5.14 -3.45
N ALA A 165 -11.25 -6.26 -4.17
CA ALA A 165 -11.81 -6.31 -5.52
C ALA A 165 -13.33 -6.06 -5.53
N LYS A 166 -14.07 -6.49 -4.52
CA LYS A 166 -15.50 -6.15 -4.36
C LYS A 166 -15.72 -4.66 -4.18
N LEU A 167 -14.99 -4.06 -3.24
CA LEU A 167 -15.23 -2.68 -2.82
C LEU A 167 -14.72 -1.65 -3.83
N LEU A 168 -13.53 -1.86 -4.37
CA LEU A 168 -12.85 -0.87 -5.21
C LEU A 168 -12.97 -1.14 -6.71
N LEU A 169 -13.10 -2.41 -7.12
CA LEU A 169 -13.25 -2.76 -8.54
C LEU A 169 -14.70 -3.15 -8.91
N GLY A 170 -15.63 -3.11 -7.97
CA GLY A 170 -17.05 -3.44 -8.20
C GLY A 170 -17.31 -4.92 -8.57
N LYS A 171 -16.39 -5.82 -8.30
CA LYS A 171 -16.51 -7.24 -8.63
C LYS A 171 -17.45 -7.94 -7.65
N LYS A 172 -18.60 -8.43 -8.09
CA LYS A 172 -19.59 -9.09 -7.20
C LYS A 172 -19.08 -10.40 -6.58
N ASN A 173 -18.38 -11.21 -7.36
CA ASN A 173 -17.83 -12.51 -6.93
C ASN A 173 -16.42 -12.68 -7.51
N PRO A 174 -15.43 -11.94 -6.99
CA PRO A 174 -14.09 -11.91 -7.57
C PRO A 174 -13.44 -13.29 -7.53
N THR A 175 -12.83 -13.66 -8.64
CA THR A 175 -12.05 -14.89 -8.77
C THR A 175 -10.68 -14.71 -8.13
N VAL A 176 -10.22 -15.74 -7.40
CA VAL A 176 -8.93 -15.72 -6.67
C VAL A 176 -8.05 -16.87 -7.17
N GLY A 177 -6.84 -16.55 -7.58
CA GLY A 177 -5.79 -17.50 -7.94
C GLY A 177 -4.63 -17.47 -6.94
N LEU A 178 -3.97 -18.61 -6.76
CA LEU A 178 -2.73 -18.73 -5.99
C LEU A 178 -1.55 -18.77 -6.97
N LEU A 179 -0.63 -17.81 -6.87
CA LEU A 179 0.54 -17.74 -7.74
C LEU A 179 1.44 -18.95 -7.53
N ASN A 180 1.81 -19.60 -8.62
CA ASN A 180 2.60 -20.80 -8.59
C ASN A 180 3.45 -20.94 -9.89
N ILE A 181 4.30 -21.96 -9.93
CA ILE A 181 5.14 -22.34 -11.08
C ILE A 181 4.43 -23.26 -12.08
N GLY A 182 3.18 -23.64 -11.81
CA GLY A 182 2.35 -24.51 -12.66
C GLY A 182 0.92 -24.57 -12.11
N GLU A 183 -0.01 -24.97 -12.98
CA GLU A 183 -1.45 -25.00 -12.67
C GLU A 183 -1.86 -26.15 -11.74
N GLU A 184 -1.06 -27.26 -11.71
CA GLU A 184 -1.41 -28.43 -10.94
C GLU A 184 -1.32 -28.21 -9.43
N ALA A 185 -2.25 -28.76 -8.68
CA ALA A 185 -2.31 -28.67 -7.21
C ALA A 185 -1.08 -29.25 -6.48
N THR A 186 -0.28 -30.06 -7.18
CA THR A 186 0.94 -30.71 -6.67
C THR A 186 2.21 -29.89 -6.87
N LYS A 187 2.12 -28.74 -7.54
CA LYS A 187 3.27 -27.85 -7.81
C LYS A 187 3.45 -26.81 -6.72
N GLY A 188 4.66 -26.26 -6.66
CA GLY A 188 5.02 -25.14 -5.79
C GLY A 188 5.87 -25.53 -4.59
N ASN A 189 6.15 -24.53 -3.76
CA ASN A 189 6.87 -24.71 -2.51
C ASN A 189 5.93 -25.20 -1.39
N GLU A 190 6.49 -25.54 -0.24
CA GLU A 190 5.73 -26.06 0.91
C GLU A 190 4.60 -25.14 1.36
N VAL A 191 4.77 -23.82 1.25
CA VAL A 191 3.77 -22.83 1.67
C VAL A 191 2.58 -22.86 0.70
N VAL A 192 2.85 -22.90 -0.61
CA VAL A 192 1.81 -22.98 -1.64
C VAL A 192 1.06 -24.30 -1.54
N LEU A 193 1.77 -25.42 -1.44
CA LEU A 193 1.18 -26.75 -1.29
C LEU A 193 0.28 -26.87 -0.04
N ALA A 194 0.68 -26.25 1.07
CA ALA A 194 -0.13 -26.23 2.29
C ALA A 194 -1.31 -25.22 2.22
N THR A 195 -1.21 -24.18 1.38
CA THR A 195 -2.25 -23.16 1.23
C THR A 195 -3.37 -23.62 0.28
N TYR A 196 -3.03 -24.32 -0.79
CA TYR A 196 -3.96 -24.74 -1.85
C TYR A 196 -5.22 -25.44 -1.29
N PRO A 197 -5.11 -26.53 -0.52
CA PRO A 197 -6.29 -27.25 -0.01
C PRO A 197 -7.14 -26.41 0.95
N ILE A 198 -6.54 -25.43 1.63
CA ILE A 198 -7.31 -24.52 2.50
C ILE A 198 -8.19 -23.61 1.65
N LEU A 199 -7.62 -23.01 0.61
CA LEU A 199 -8.36 -22.12 -0.30
C LEU A 199 -9.42 -22.88 -1.11
N GLU A 200 -9.11 -24.10 -1.56
CA GLU A 200 -10.02 -24.95 -2.33
C GLU A 200 -11.29 -25.31 -1.52
N ASN A 201 -11.15 -25.56 -0.23
CA ASN A 201 -12.27 -25.88 0.66
C ASN A 201 -12.99 -24.64 1.23
N MET A 202 -12.50 -23.43 0.94
CA MET A 202 -13.04 -22.18 1.46
C MET A 202 -14.23 -21.68 0.63
N LYS A 203 -15.46 -21.80 1.15
CA LYS A 203 -16.69 -21.36 0.47
C LYS A 203 -16.89 -19.85 0.39
N THR A 204 -16.10 -19.08 1.13
CA THR A 204 -16.22 -17.61 1.20
C THR A 204 -15.53 -16.87 0.08
N ILE A 205 -14.70 -17.55 -0.71
CA ILE A 205 -13.98 -17.02 -1.87
C ILE A 205 -14.25 -17.88 -3.12
N ASN A 206 -14.14 -17.29 -4.29
CA ASN A 206 -14.26 -17.97 -5.57
C ASN A 206 -12.86 -18.38 -6.06
N PHE A 207 -12.29 -19.39 -5.41
CA PHE A 207 -10.95 -19.89 -5.73
C PHE A 207 -10.93 -20.60 -7.07
N LYS A 208 -9.93 -20.31 -7.91
CA LYS A 208 -9.77 -20.87 -9.27
C LYS A 208 -8.56 -21.81 -9.40
N GLY A 209 -7.86 -22.07 -8.31
CA GLY A 209 -6.65 -22.89 -8.32
C GLY A 209 -5.38 -22.07 -8.46
N ASN A 210 -4.31 -22.73 -8.90
CA ASN A 210 -3.05 -22.09 -9.18
C ASN A 210 -3.10 -21.27 -10.46
N VAL A 211 -2.36 -20.17 -10.50
CA VAL A 211 -2.12 -19.33 -11.68
C VAL A 211 -0.62 -19.09 -11.84
N GLU A 212 -0.14 -18.95 -13.05
CA GLU A 212 1.26 -18.69 -13.34
C GLU A 212 1.49 -17.18 -13.57
N GLY A 213 2.74 -16.73 -13.49
CA GLY A 213 3.09 -15.32 -13.72
C GLY A 213 2.63 -14.79 -15.09
N ARG A 214 2.61 -15.66 -16.12
CA ARG A 214 2.11 -15.34 -17.47
C ARG A 214 0.60 -15.07 -17.54
N ASP A 215 -0.16 -15.44 -16.50
CA ASP A 215 -1.61 -15.29 -16.46
C ASP A 215 -2.03 -13.94 -15.85
N ILE A 216 -1.14 -13.31 -15.07
CA ILE A 216 -1.39 -12.00 -14.48
C ILE A 216 -1.69 -10.94 -15.55
N PRO A 217 -0.83 -10.70 -16.56
CA PRO A 217 -1.14 -9.72 -17.61
C PRO A 217 -2.33 -10.08 -18.49
N LYS A 218 -2.73 -11.36 -18.53
CA LYS A 218 -3.94 -11.79 -19.24
C LYS A 218 -5.23 -11.47 -18.46
N GLY A 219 -5.14 -11.26 -17.14
CA GLY A 219 -6.32 -11.05 -16.29
C GLY A 219 -7.21 -12.31 -16.22
N THR A 220 -6.61 -13.49 -16.03
CA THR A 220 -7.34 -14.75 -15.92
C THR A 220 -8.15 -14.85 -14.63
N VAL A 221 -7.72 -14.14 -13.59
CA VAL A 221 -8.40 -14.01 -12.31
C VAL A 221 -8.40 -12.55 -11.83
N ASP A 222 -9.35 -12.19 -10.98
CA ASP A 222 -9.47 -10.83 -10.44
C ASP A 222 -8.45 -10.53 -9.33
N VAL A 223 -8.02 -11.57 -8.63
CA VAL A 223 -7.09 -11.49 -7.49
C VAL A 223 -6.04 -12.58 -7.61
N VAL A 224 -4.77 -12.22 -7.49
CA VAL A 224 -3.64 -13.15 -7.40
C VAL A 224 -2.99 -13.01 -6.04
N VAL A 225 -2.84 -14.12 -5.32
CA VAL A 225 -2.18 -14.17 -4.01
C VAL A 225 -0.81 -14.83 -4.16
N CYS A 226 0.20 -14.19 -3.59
CA CYS A 226 1.59 -14.69 -3.58
C CYS A 226 2.29 -14.38 -2.25
N ASP A 227 3.49 -14.93 -2.07
CA ASP A 227 4.45 -14.62 -0.98
C ASP A 227 5.63 -13.79 -1.48
#